data_d40148405cab961f65978c3beb806ce0
#
_entry.id   d40148405cab961f65978c3beb806ce0
#
_cell.length_a   1.000
_cell.length_b   1.000
_cell.length_c   1.000
_cell.angle_alpha   90.00
_cell.angle_beta   90.00
_cell.angle_gamma   90.00
#
_symmetry.space_group_name_H-M   'P 1'
#
loop_
_entity.id
_entity.type
_entity.pdbx_description
1 polymer ?
#
loop_
_entity_poly.entity_id
_entity_poly.type
_entity_poly.pdbx_seq_one_letter_code
_entity_poly.pdbx_strand_id
1 'polypeptide(L)'
;AIPTHLPPHSLTVFVALCELTAANGPTEFHLATHVKAHLAAPRKRHAAARCAAGSLVVYDTRILHRGGANASDAERPLVYMTFSRVWFRDTVNP
;
A
#
# COMPACT_ATOMS: atom_id res chain seq x y z
N ALA A 1 15.61 16.56 -17.15
CA ALA A 1 15.82 15.11 -17.30
C ALA A 1 14.52 14.34 -17.14
N ILE A 2 14.32 13.31 -17.94
CA ILE A 2 13.16 12.43 -17.82
C ILE A 2 13.40 11.48 -16.64
N PRO A 3 12.49 11.42 -15.64
CA PRO A 3 12.67 10.48 -14.55
C PRO A 3 12.67 9.04 -15.05
N THR A 4 13.64 8.27 -14.63
CA THR A 4 13.68 6.85 -14.95
C THR A 4 12.80 6.07 -13.99
N HIS A 5 11.87 5.30 -14.54
CA HIS A 5 11.06 4.39 -13.76
C HIS A 5 11.73 3.02 -13.76
N LEU A 6 12.20 2.62 -12.60
CA LEU A 6 12.80 1.30 -12.40
C LEU A 6 11.72 0.29 -12.02
N PRO A 7 11.95 -1.01 -12.33
CA PRO A 7 11.09 -2.06 -11.81
C PRO A 7 10.99 -1.99 -10.28
N PRO A 8 9.91 -2.50 -9.66
CA PRO A 8 9.78 -2.43 -8.21
C PRO A 8 10.92 -3.18 -7.52
N HIS A 9 11.53 -2.52 -6.52
CA HIS A 9 12.53 -3.17 -5.67
C HIS A 9 11.85 -4.04 -4.60
N SER A 10 10.62 -3.73 -4.25
CA SER A 10 9.87 -4.44 -3.22
C SER A 10 8.37 -4.41 -3.52
N LEU A 11 7.71 -5.50 -3.18
CA LEU A 11 6.26 -5.60 -3.19
C LEU A 11 5.80 -5.93 -1.79
N THR A 12 4.75 -5.26 -1.34
CA THR A 12 4.09 -5.59 -0.10
C THR A 12 2.80 -6.34 -0.39
N VAL A 13 2.59 -7.41 0.36
CA VAL A 13 1.37 -8.21 0.31
C VAL A 13 0.75 -8.17 1.70
N PHE A 14 -0.52 -7.84 1.80
CA PHE A 14 -1.20 -8.08 3.06
C PHE A 14 -2.41 -9.00 2.87
N VAL A 15 -2.69 -9.76 3.92
CA VAL A 15 -3.86 -10.62 4.01
C VAL A 15 -4.82 -9.99 4.99
N ALA A 16 -6.05 -9.73 4.55
CA ALA A 16 -7.09 -9.23 5.43
C ALA A 16 -7.61 -10.38 6.30
N LEU A 17 -7.44 -10.28 7.63
CA LEU A 17 -7.96 -11.27 8.57
C LEU A 17 -9.39 -10.98 9.00
N CYS A 18 -9.94 -9.85 8.54
CA CYS A 18 -11.35 -9.48 8.70
C CYS A 18 -11.80 -8.76 7.43
N GLU A 19 -13.10 -8.58 7.28
CA GLU A 19 -13.61 -7.76 6.19
C GLU A 19 -13.11 -6.32 6.35
N LEU A 20 -12.59 -5.74 5.27
CA LEU A 20 -12.17 -4.34 5.24
C LEU A 20 -13.28 -3.50 4.64
N THR A 21 -13.80 -2.56 5.42
CA THR A 21 -14.94 -1.71 5.06
C THR A 21 -14.56 -0.23 5.21
N ALA A 22 -15.41 0.65 4.71
CA ALA A 22 -15.20 2.08 4.90
C ALA A 22 -15.11 2.47 6.39
N ALA A 23 -15.81 1.73 7.27
CA ALA A 23 -15.85 2.05 8.69
C ALA A 23 -14.60 1.65 9.45
N ASN A 24 -13.93 0.55 9.06
CA ASN A 24 -12.76 0.06 9.82
C ASN A 24 -11.42 0.52 9.29
N GLY A 25 -11.40 1.46 8.34
CA GLY A 25 -10.18 2.16 7.93
C GLY A 25 -9.22 1.31 7.12
N PRO A 26 -9.62 0.81 5.95
CA PRO A 26 -8.73 0.05 5.10
C PRO A 26 -7.59 0.92 4.60
N THR A 27 -6.50 0.28 4.18
CA THR A 27 -5.36 1.00 3.58
C THR A 27 -5.82 1.82 2.39
N GLU A 28 -5.40 3.07 2.35
CA GLU A 28 -5.70 4.01 1.27
C GLU A 28 -4.47 4.23 0.41
N PHE A 29 -4.66 4.23 -0.90
CA PHE A 29 -3.60 4.39 -1.88
C PHE A 29 -3.84 5.62 -2.75
N HIS A 30 -2.78 6.36 -3.05
CA HIS A 30 -2.79 7.35 -4.12
C HIS A 30 -2.33 6.67 -5.41
N LEU A 31 -3.25 6.49 -6.34
CA LEU A 31 -3.00 5.70 -7.55
C LEU A 31 -1.87 6.27 -8.40
N ALA A 32 -1.07 5.39 -8.99
CA ALA A 32 0.06 5.67 -9.88
C ALA A 32 1.23 6.44 -9.23
N THR A 33 1.23 6.66 -7.93
CA THR A 33 2.30 7.40 -7.25
C THR A 33 3.57 6.57 -7.03
N HIS A 34 3.56 5.29 -7.37
CA HIS A 34 4.78 4.47 -7.42
C HIS A 34 5.71 4.90 -8.56
N VAL A 35 5.19 5.64 -9.55
CA VAL A 35 5.97 6.20 -10.64
C VAL A 35 6.44 7.59 -10.24
N LYS A 36 7.76 7.80 -10.20
CA LYS A 36 8.35 9.05 -9.72
C LYS A 36 7.82 10.28 -10.44
N ALA A 37 7.55 10.17 -11.75
CA ALA A 37 7.01 11.28 -12.53
C ALA A 37 5.63 11.75 -12.05
N HIS A 38 4.87 10.88 -11.38
CA HIS A 38 3.53 11.18 -10.86
C HIS A 38 3.54 11.65 -9.41
N LEU A 39 4.66 11.51 -8.72
CA LEU A 39 4.74 11.81 -7.29
C LEU A 39 4.51 13.29 -7.00
N ALA A 40 5.00 14.17 -7.87
CA ALA A 40 4.85 15.62 -7.74
C ALA A 40 3.56 16.15 -8.35
N ALA A 41 2.80 15.34 -9.08
CA ALA A 41 1.54 15.74 -9.69
C ALA A 41 0.43 15.84 -8.64
N PRO A 42 -0.63 16.62 -8.89
CA PRO A 42 -1.79 16.62 -8.00
C PRO A 42 -2.37 15.23 -7.85
N ARG A 43 -2.57 14.79 -6.61
CA ARG A 43 -3.06 13.45 -6.30
C ARG A 43 -4.57 13.45 -6.31
N LYS A 44 -5.14 13.36 -7.52
CA LYS A 44 -6.59 13.42 -7.71
C LYS A 44 -7.29 12.08 -7.52
N ARG A 45 -6.53 10.98 -7.59
CA ARG A 45 -7.10 9.64 -7.56
C ARG A 45 -6.55 8.87 -6.38
N HIS A 46 -7.45 8.36 -5.58
CA HIS A 46 -7.12 7.46 -4.48
C HIS A 46 -8.13 6.33 -4.42
N ALA A 47 -7.74 5.24 -3.78
CA ALA A 47 -8.60 4.09 -3.58
C ALA A 47 -8.35 3.50 -2.20
N ALA A 48 -9.40 3.04 -1.56
CA ALA A 48 -9.31 2.29 -0.32
C ALA A 48 -9.42 0.80 -0.62
N ALA A 49 -8.60 -0.01 0.04
CA ALA A 49 -8.57 -1.45 -0.17
C ALA A 49 -9.69 -2.14 0.61
N ARG A 50 -10.94 -1.94 0.21
CA ARG A 50 -12.09 -2.63 0.79
C ARG A 50 -12.21 -4.02 0.17
N CYS A 51 -12.29 -5.04 1.01
CA CYS A 51 -12.32 -6.42 0.54
C CYS A 51 -12.83 -7.37 1.62
N ALA A 52 -13.18 -8.58 1.21
CA ALA A 52 -13.61 -9.62 2.12
C ALA A 52 -12.44 -10.16 2.95
N ALA A 53 -12.74 -10.76 4.09
CA ALA A 53 -11.74 -11.48 4.87
C ALA A 53 -11.09 -12.57 4.02
N GLY A 54 -9.78 -12.75 4.17
CA GLY A 54 -8.99 -13.69 3.40
C GLY A 54 -8.47 -13.12 2.07
N SER A 55 -8.86 -11.92 1.69
CA SER A 55 -8.36 -11.29 0.47
C SER A 55 -6.88 -10.92 0.60
N LEU A 56 -6.17 -11.02 -0.52
CA LEU A 56 -4.79 -10.55 -0.64
C LEU A 56 -4.79 -9.22 -1.36
N VAL A 57 -4.01 -8.27 -0.84
CA VAL A 57 -3.74 -7.00 -1.52
C VAL A 57 -2.25 -6.91 -1.76
N VAL A 58 -1.86 -6.70 -3.02
CA VAL A 58 -0.45 -6.61 -3.43
C VAL A 58 -0.21 -5.23 -3.99
N TYR A 59 0.85 -4.59 -3.54
CA TYR A 59 1.19 -3.27 -4.06
C TYR A 59 2.69 -3.04 -4.06
N ASP A 60 3.11 -2.18 -5.00
CA ASP A 60 4.48 -1.68 -5.06
C ASP A 60 4.71 -0.80 -3.82
N THR A 61 5.76 -1.11 -3.04
CA THR A 61 6.05 -0.37 -1.80
C THR A 61 6.27 1.13 -2.01
N ARG A 62 6.58 1.56 -3.23
CA ARG A 62 6.79 2.97 -3.55
C ARG A 62 5.49 3.78 -3.65
N ILE A 63 4.33 3.12 -3.78
CA ILE A 63 3.06 3.84 -3.87
C ILE A 63 2.79 4.59 -2.57
N LEU A 64 2.31 5.83 -2.68
CA LEU A 64 1.90 6.56 -1.50
C LEU A 64 0.65 5.91 -0.92
N HIS A 65 0.72 5.54 0.34
CA HIS A 65 -0.35 4.85 1.03
C HIS A 65 -0.34 5.17 2.52
N ARG A 66 -1.47 4.91 3.16
CA ARG A 66 -1.59 5.02 4.60
C ARG A 66 -2.67 4.07 5.11
N GLY A 67 -2.59 3.71 6.39
CA GLY A 67 -3.70 3.05 7.05
C GLY A 67 -4.81 4.06 7.31
N GLY A 68 -6.04 3.68 6.97
CA GLY A 68 -7.20 4.50 7.29
C GLY A 68 -7.54 4.44 8.78
N ALA A 69 -8.27 5.44 9.28
CA ALA A 69 -8.72 5.44 10.66
C ALA A 69 -9.80 4.39 10.88
N ASN A 70 -9.64 3.57 11.91
CA ASN A 70 -10.65 2.58 12.28
C ASN A 70 -11.69 3.23 13.19
N ALA A 71 -12.84 3.55 12.63
CA ALA A 71 -13.95 4.14 13.35
C ALA A 71 -14.95 3.08 13.88
N SER A 72 -14.67 1.80 13.67
CA SER A 72 -15.51 0.70 14.18
C SER A 72 -15.15 0.34 15.62
N ASP A 73 -15.99 -0.47 16.24
CA ASP A 73 -15.74 -0.98 17.59
C ASP A 73 -14.88 -2.24 17.62
N ALA A 74 -14.48 -2.75 16.46
CA ALA A 74 -13.75 -3.99 16.33
C ALA A 74 -12.29 -3.74 15.90
N GLU A 75 -11.41 -4.67 16.26
CA GLU A 75 -10.05 -4.68 15.78
C GLU A 75 -10.02 -5.00 14.28
N ARG A 76 -8.99 -4.51 13.61
CA ARG A 76 -8.78 -4.72 12.17
C ARG A 76 -7.42 -5.37 11.93
N PRO A 77 -7.30 -6.67 12.19
CA PRO A 77 -6.02 -7.36 12.02
C PRO A 77 -5.69 -7.62 10.56
N LEU A 78 -4.41 -7.42 10.22
CA LEU A 78 -3.84 -7.69 8.90
C LEU A 78 -2.52 -8.41 9.09
N VAL A 79 -2.14 -9.24 8.13
CA VAL A 79 -0.80 -9.82 8.06
C VAL A 79 -0.07 -9.23 6.87
N TYR A 80 1.08 -8.63 7.12
CA TYR A 80 1.92 -8.03 6.09
C TYR A 80 3.12 -8.91 5.78
N MET A 81 3.49 -8.96 4.50
CA MET A 81 4.73 -9.55 4.03
C MET A 81 5.32 -8.62 2.99
N THR A 82 6.63 -8.38 3.08
CA THR A 82 7.33 -7.60 2.07
C THR A 82 8.36 -8.48 1.39
N PHE A 83 8.29 -8.53 0.07
CA PHE A 83 9.23 -9.26 -0.78
C PHE A 83 10.11 -8.25 -1.49
N SER A 84 11.42 -8.33 -1.27
CA SER A 84 12.38 -7.39 -1.84
C SER A 84 13.37 -8.10 -2.74
N ARG A 85 13.85 -7.38 -3.76
CA ARG A 85 14.98 -7.87 -4.55
C ARG A 85 16.21 -7.96 -3.67
N VAL A 86 17.09 -8.92 -3.93
CA VAL A 86 18.25 -9.20 -3.08
C VAL A 86 19.21 -8.01 -2.94
N TRP A 87 19.24 -7.13 -3.94
CA TRP A 87 20.11 -5.96 -3.91
C TRP A 87 19.54 -4.78 -3.12
N PHE A 88 18.25 -4.80 -2.80
CA PHE A 88 17.61 -3.70 -2.09
C PHE A 88 17.90 -3.77 -0.59
N ARG A 89 18.23 -2.63 -0.02
CA ARG A 89 18.37 -2.47 1.43
C ARG A 89 17.51 -1.32 1.91
N ASP A 90 16.68 -1.60 2.90
CA ASP A 90 15.90 -0.57 3.57
C ASP A 90 16.75 -0.05 4.75
N THR A 91 17.24 1.19 4.62
CA THR A 91 18.07 1.80 5.63
C THR A 91 17.27 2.49 6.73
N VAL A 92 15.98 2.60 6.57
CA VAL A 92 15.07 3.24 7.54
C VAL A 92 14.40 2.21 8.44
N ASN A 93 14.01 1.07 7.88
CA ASN A 93 13.37 -0.02 8.61
C ASN A 93 14.19 -1.31 8.44
N PRO A 94 15.29 -1.43 9.18
CA PRO A 94 16.17 -2.61 9.05
C PRO A 94 15.50 -3.91 9.51
#